data_3391bf9d09b70f2bb7e7f40201a526c9
#
_entry.id   3391bf9d09b70f2bb7e7f40201a526c9
#
_cell.length_a   1.000
_cell.length_b   1.000
_cell.length_c   1.000
_cell.angle_alpha   90.00
_cell.angle_beta   90.00
_cell.angle_gamma   90.00
#
_symmetry.space_group_name_H-M   'P 1'
#
loop_
_entity.id
_entity.type
_entity.pdbx_description
1 polymer ?
#
loop_
_entity_poly.entity_id
_entity_poly.type
_entity_poly.pdbx_seq_one_letter_code
_entity_poly.pdbx_strand_id
1 'polypeptide(L)'
;MTRIETDSLGQVEVPEQAYWGAQTQRSLSNFAIGAERMPIEVLHALALIKKAAARVNNRIGDLPPDVARLIEQAADEILHAQHDDQFPLVVWQTGSGTQSNMNVNEVIAGRANELAGGKRGGKSPVHPNDHVNRAQSSNDCFPTAMHIAAAKAVHGELLPALAELSGGLAELAARHNKLIKTGRTHMMDATPITFGQEMSAFVAQLDIAERTIRQCLPAVYELAQGGTAVGTGLNSPHGFAEAIAAELAALSGLPFVSAPNKFAALTGHEPLVALSGALKTLAVALMKLANDLRLLGSGPRGGFAEVRLPANEPGSSIMPGKVNPTQCEALSMLACQVMGNDMTISFAASQGHLQLNVFKPVIIHNLLQSIRLLSDGCRNFNTHCIAGLEPDPARMAEHLERGLMLVTALNPHIGYDRAAEIAKKAYAQGTTLREAALELGYLTSEEFDQWVRPETMLESGQRE
;
A
#
# COMPACT_ATOMS: atom_id res chain seq x y z
N MET A 1 -19.08 26.88 25.55
CA MET A 1 -20.00 26.28 26.55
C MET A 1 -19.69 24.82 26.66
N THR A 2 -19.84 24.23 27.84
CA THR A 2 -19.64 22.83 28.15
C THR A 2 -20.91 22.24 28.75
N ARG A 3 -21.10 20.94 28.62
CA ARG A 3 -22.11 20.14 29.31
C ARG A 3 -21.44 19.12 30.22
N ILE A 4 -22.16 18.64 31.21
CA ILE A 4 -21.67 17.59 32.11
C ILE A 4 -22.12 16.22 31.57
N GLU A 5 -21.15 15.34 31.34
CA GLU A 5 -21.36 13.94 31.04
C GLU A 5 -20.84 13.06 32.19
N THR A 6 -21.28 11.81 32.25
CA THR A 6 -20.89 10.92 33.34
C THR A 6 -20.48 9.53 32.81
N ASP A 7 -19.46 8.95 33.44
CA ASP A 7 -19.08 7.55 33.29
C ASP A 7 -18.92 6.90 34.69
N SER A 8 -18.33 5.69 34.73
CA SER A 8 -18.08 4.98 35.99
C SER A 8 -17.08 5.65 36.92
N LEU A 9 -16.30 6.61 36.43
CA LEU A 9 -15.32 7.38 37.20
C LEU A 9 -15.88 8.74 37.66
N GLY A 10 -17.12 9.08 37.33
CA GLY A 10 -17.80 10.31 37.74
C GLY A 10 -18.02 11.30 36.60
N GLN A 11 -18.20 12.57 36.98
CA GLN A 11 -18.52 13.68 36.05
C GLN A 11 -17.30 14.18 35.29
N VAL A 12 -17.54 14.65 34.06
CA VAL A 12 -16.54 15.32 33.21
C VAL A 12 -17.23 16.38 32.35
N GLU A 13 -16.57 17.50 32.14
CA GLU A 13 -17.04 18.55 31.23
C GLU A 13 -16.68 18.18 29.77
N VAL A 14 -17.68 18.24 28.89
CA VAL A 14 -17.56 17.95 27.46
C VAL A 14 -18.03 19.18 26.67
N PRO A 15 -17.38 19.58 25.59
CA PRO A 15 -17.84 20.67 24.73
C PRO A 15 -19.29 20.46 24.28
N GLU A 16 -20.13 21.50 24.34
CA GLU A 16 -21.57 21.35 24.05
C GLU A 16 -21.84 20.90 22.60
N GLN A 17 -20.98 21.32 21.66
CA GLN A 17 -21.09 20.94 20.25
C GLN A 17 -20.61 19.51 19.94
N ALA A 18 -19.88 18.86 20.84
CA ALA A 18 -19.37 17.51 20.62
C ALA A 18 -20.48 16.46 20.74
N TYR A 19 -20.46 15.46 19.86
CA TYR A 19 -21.31 14.27 20.02
C TYR A 19 -20.70 13.25 20.97
N TRP A 20 -19.37 13.26 21.15
CA TRP A 20 -18.71 12.36 22.10
C TRP A 20 -19.08 12.64 23.55
N GLY A 21 -18.86 11.66 24.40
CA GLY A 21 -19.19 11.72 25.84
C GLY A 21 -17.97 11.71 26.75
N ALA A 22 -18.17 11.20 27.96
CA ALA A 22 -17.21 11.26 29.05
C ALA A 22 -15.93 10.46 28.77
N GLN A 23 -16.02 9.26 28.18
CA GLN A 23 -14.85 8.41 27.98
C GLN A 23 -13.90 9.00 26.94
N THR A 24 -14.42 9.54 25.85
CA THR A 24 -13.61 10.24 24.83
C THR A 24 -12.96 11.48 25.43
N GLN A 25 -13.70 12.27 26.20
CA GLN A 25 -13.15 13.47 26.82
C GLN A 25 -12.00 13.16 27.79
N ARG A 26 -12.12 12.08 28.59
CA ARG A 26 -11.01 11.62 29.44
C ARG A 26 -9.80 11.17 28.62
N SER A 27 -10.05 10.49 27.51
CA SER A 27 -8.97 10.05 26.62
C SER A 27 -8.16 11.22 26.07
N LEU A 28 -8.83 12.31 25.66
CA LEU A 28 -8.18 13.55 25.22
C LEU A 28 -7.25 14.13 26.28
N SER A 29 -7.65 14.05 27.56
CA SER A 29 -6.86 14.56 28.68
C SER A 29 -5.71 13.62 29.05
N ASN A 30 -5.94 12.29 28.95
CA ASN A 30 -4.99 11.28 29.42
C ASN A 30 -3.90 10.93 28.40
N PHE A 31 -4.16 11.13 27.11
CA PHE A 31 -3.28 10.74 26.01
C PHE A 31 -2.90 11.93 25.12
N ALA A 32 -2.39 13.00 25.71
CA ALA A 32 -1.86 14.15 24.99
C ALA A 32 -0.45 13.84 24.44
N ILE A 33 -0.36 12.87 23.52
CA ILE A 33 0.89 12.32 22.98
C ILE A 33 0.86 12.38 21.45
N GLY A 34 1.87 13.02 20.87
CA GLY A 34 2.00 13.12 19.40
C GLY A 34 0.87 13.88 18.74
N ALA A 35 0.81 13.80 17.42
CA ALA A 35 -0.22 14.47 16.61
C ALA A 35 -0.98 13.47 15.70
N GLU A 36 -0.51 12.24 15.62
CA GLU A 36 -1.05 11.20 14.76
C GLU A 36 -2.45 10.79 15.25
N ARG A 37 -3.46 11.12 14.44
CA ARG A 37 -4.85 10.75 14.72
C ARG A 37 -5.12 9.32 14.29
N MET A 38 -6.10 8.68 14.98
CA MET A 38 -6.61 7.39 14.52
C MET A 38 -7.11 7.53 13.07
N PRO A 39 -6.66 6.65 12.15
CA PRO A 39 -7.11 6.72 10.76
C PRO A 39 -8.63 6.69 10.65
N ILE A 40 -9.19 7.58 9.84
CA ILE A 40 -10.64 7.71 9.70
C ILE A 40 -11.28 6.43 9.15
N GLU A 41 -10.56 5.68 8.35
CA GLU A 41 -11.00 4.40 7.79
C GLU A 41 -11.30 3.38 8.88
N VAL A 42 -10.58 3.41 10.02
CA VAL A 42 -10.85 2.56 11.19
C VAL A 42 -12.14 2.98 11.88
N LEU A 43 -12.37 4.29 12.00
CA LEU A 43 -13.56 4.86 12.65
C LEU A 43 -14.82 4.59 11.80
N HIS A 44 -14.74 4.72 10.48
CA HIS A 44 -15.79 4.32 9.57
C HIS A 44 -16.04 2.79 9.62
N ALA A 45 -14.98 1.97 9.74
CA ALA A 45 -15.14 0.53 9.92
C ALA A 45 -15.82 0.19 11.25
N LEU A 46 -15.49 0.89 12.36
CA LEU A 46 -16.21 0.76 13.62
C LEU A 46 -17.69 1.15 13.48
N ALA A 47 -17.99 2.27 12.81
CA ALA A 47 -19.38 2.67 12.57
C ALA A 47 -20.15 1.63 11.73
N LEU A 48 -19.50 1.01 10.73
CA LEU A 48 -20.08 -0.09 9.95
C LEU A 48 -20.39 -1.30 10.83
N ILE A 49 -19.50 -1.64 11.77
CA ILE A 49 -19.72 -2.71 12.75
C ILE A 49 -20.94 -2.38 13.62
N LYS A 50 -21.07 -1.12 14.11
CA LYS A 50 -22.21 -0.73 14.94
C LYS A 50 -23.53 -0.79 14.17
N LYS A 51 -23.55 -0.38 12.92
CA LYS A 51 -24.69 -0.55 12.02
C LYS A 51 -25.07 -2.01 11.84
N ALA A 52 -24.11 -2.87 11.52
CA ALA A 52 -24.31 -4.31 11.37
C ALA A 52 -24.82 -4.96 12.66
N ALA A 53 -24.20 -4.60 13.80
CA ALA A 53 -24.60 -5.11 15.12
C ALA A 53 -26.04 -4.69 15.50
N ALA A 54 -26.43 -3.44 15.23
CA ALA A 54 -27.79 -2.96 15.48
C ALA A 54 -28.82 -3.78 14.69
N ARG A 55 -28.56 -4.04 13.41
CA ARG A 55 -29.44 -4.88 12.55
C ARG A 55 -29.55 -6.31 13.06
N VAL A 56 -28.39 -6.92 13.37
CA VAL A 56 -28.37 -8.30 13.86
C VAL A 56 -29.08 -8.41 15.20
N ASN A 57 -28.76 -7.54 16.17
CA ASN A 57 -29.38 -7.54 17.49
C ASN A 57 -30.89 -7.27 17.44
N ASN A 58 -31.37 -6.40 16.54
CA ASN A 58 -32.79 -6.21 16.31
C ASN A 58 -33.45 -7.47 15.74
N ARG A 59 -32.84 -8.10 14.75
CA ARG A 59 -33.34 -9.30 14.07
C ARG A 59 -33.50 -10.49 15.04
N ILE A 60 -32.63 -10.62 16.03
CA ILE A 60 -32.68 -11.67 17.07
C ILE A 60 -33.49 -11.26 18.31
N GLY A 61 -34.05 -10.05 18.32
CA GLY A 61 -34.88 -9.56 19.42
C GLY A 61 -34.13 -9.01 20.63
N ASP A 62 -32.85 -8.79 20.55
CA ASP A 62 -31.98 -8.30 21.65
C ASP A 62 -31.84 -6.74 21.67
N LEU A 63 -32.40 -6.06 20.66
CA LEU A 63 -32.42 -4.59 20.56
C LEU A 63 -33.78 -4.11 20.02
N PRO A 64 -34.45 -3.11 20.66
CA PRO A 64 -35.69 -2.54 20.17
C PRO A 64 -35.58 -1.96 18.76
N PRO A 65 -36.59 -2.11 17.87
CA PRO A 65 -36.53 -1.64 16.48
C PRO A 65 -36.25 -0.15 16.34
N ASP A 66 -36.86 0.68 17.21
CA ASP A 66 -36.66 2.14 17.16
C ASP A 66 -35.24 2.53 17.51
N VAL A 67 -34.63 1.89 18.50
CA VAL A 67 -33.26 2.09 18.92
C VAL A 67 -32.30 1.65 17.80
N ALA A 68 -32.55 0.48 17.21
CA ALA A 68 -31.74 -0.02 16.09
C ALA A 68 -31.75 0.95 14.91
N ARG A 69 -32.94 1.45 14.52
CA ARG A 69 -33.11 2.43 13.43
C ARG A 69 -32.33 3.72 13.69
N LEU A 70 -32.35 4.24 14.91
CA LEU A 70 -31.61 5.46 15.30
C LEU A 70 -30.09 5.24 15.23
N ILE A 71 -29.60 4.06 15.69
CA ILE A 71 -28.18 3.70 15.59
C ILE A 71 -27.76 3.58 14.12
N GLU A 72 -28.56 2.91 13.29
CA GLU A 72 -28.28 2.79 11.85
C GLU A 72 -28.18 4.15 11.16
N GLN A 73 -29.13 5.04 11.43
CA GLN A 73 -29.15 6.38 10.86
C GLN A 73 -27.91 7.19 11.26
N ALA A 74 -27.55 7.20 12.54
CA ALA A 74 -26.36 7.89 13.03
C ALA A 74 -25.07 7.28 12.45
N ALA A 75 -24.99 5.97 12.34
CA ALA A 75 -23.86 5.29 11.71
C ALA A 75 -23.74 5.61 10.22
N ASP A 76 -24.85 5.72 9.50
CA ASP A 76 -24.85 6.12 8.09
C ASP A 76 -24.32 7.53 7.88
N GLU A 77 -24.66 8.47 8.74
CA GLU A 77 -24.10 9.83 8.68
C GLU A 77 -22.57 9.81 8.86
N ILE A 78 -22.03 8.98 9.76
CA ILE A 78 -20.58 8.81 9.95
C ILE A 78 -19.96 8.17 8.67
N LEU A 79 -20.57 7.13 8.12
CA LEU A 79 -20.09 6.46 6.91
C LEU A 79 -20.08 7.39 5.68
N HIS A 80 -20.90 8.45 5.69
CA HIS A 80 -20.91 9.51 4.68
C HIS A 80 -20.02 10.71 5.05
N ALA A 81 -19.11 10.56 6.01
CA ALA A 81 -18.13 11.55 6.46
C ALA A 81 -18.76 12.86 7.00
N GLN A 82 -20.00 12.83 7.53
CA GLN A 82 -20.67 14.02 8.03
C GLN A 82 -20.19 14.44 9.44
N HIS A 83 -19.48 13.56 10.15
CA HIS A 83 -19.06 13.73 11.53
C HIS A 83 -17.59 13.37 11.78
N ASP A 84 -16.72 13.47 10.77
CA ASP A 84 -15.30 13.08 10.89
C ASP A 84 -14.55 13.95 11.91
N ASP A 85 -14.99 15.20 12.11
CA ASP A 85 -14.49 16.13 13.14
C ASP A 85 -14.77 15.66 14.58
N GLN A 86 -15.67 14.69 14.77
CA GLN A 86 -16.04 14.14 16.07
C GLN A 86 -15.11 13.01 16.57
N PHE A 87 -14.01 12.74 15.84
CA PHE A 87 -13.06 11.69 16.17
C PHE A 87 -11.65 12.25 16.43
N PRO A 88 -11.45 12.95 17.56
CA PRO A 88 -10.22 13.69 17.83
C PRO A 88 -9.08 12.84 18.42
N LEU A 89 -9.29 11.55 18.68
CA LEU A 89 -8.33 10.74 19.43
C LEU A 89 -7.07 10.39 18.64
N VAL A 90 -5.94 10.35 19.36
CA VAL A 90 -4.65 10.00 18.81
C VAL A 90 -4.45 8.47 18.73
N VAL A 91 -3.49 8.05 17.92
CA VAL A 91 -3.03 6.64 17.83
C VAL A 91 -2.44 6.16 19.16
N TRP A 92 -1.76 7.05 19.89
CA TRP A 92 -1.06 6.78 21.14
C TRP A 92 -2.04 6.74 22.33
N GLN A 93 -2.90 5.72 22.34
CA GLN A 93 -3.95 5.46 23.32
C GLN A 93 -3.80 4.04 23.90
N THR A 94 -4.80 3.53 24.63
CA THR A 94 -4.77 2.13 25.07
C THR A 94 -4.62 1.17 23.88
N GLY A 95 -3.75 0.21 24.02
CA GLY A 95 -3.37 -0.68 22.92
C GLY A 95 -4.46 -1.62 22.42
N SER A 96 -5.57 -1.76 23.15
CA SER A 96 -6.78 -2.47 22.70
C SER A 96 -7.65 -1.67 21.73
N GLY A 97 -7.44 -0.34 21.63
CA GLY A 97 -8.29 0.56 20.85
C GLY A 97 -9.63 0.91 21.52
N THR A 98 -9.76 0.66 22.81
CA THR A 98 -11.03 0.88 23.56
C THR A 98 -11.50 2.33 23.46
N GLN A 99 -10.62 3.31 23.57
CA GLN A 99 -11.02 4.71 23.48
C GLN A 99 -11.65 5.04 22.12
N SER A 100 -11.08 4.56 21.02
CA SER A 100 -11.65 4.77 19.68
C SER A 100 -12.99 4.03 19.51
N ASN A 101 -13.11 2.80 20.00
CA ASN A 101 -14.41 2.10 20.00
C ASN A 101 -15.46 2.87 20.80
N MET A 102 -15.11 3.38 21.99
CA MET A 102 -16.03 4.17 22.80
C MET A 102 -16.33 5.54 22.19
N ASN A 103 -15.36 6.17 21.52
CA ASN A 103 -15.60 7.42 20.78
C ASN A 103 -16.71 7.22 19.72
N VAL A 104 -16.63 6.15 18.93
CA VAL A 104 -17.67 5.84 17.94
C VAL A 104 -19.01 5.52 18.62
N ASN A 105 -18.99 4.73 19.70
CA ASN A 105 -20.21 4.44 20.46
C ASN A 105 -20.88 5.71 21.02
N GLU A 106 -20.10 6.62 21.59
CA GLU A 106 -20.59 7.87 22.17
C GLU A 106 -21.12 8.82 21.10
N VAL A 107 -20.40 8.94 19.94
CA VAL A 107 -20.85 9.80 18.82
C VAL A 107 -22.15 9.26 18.23
N ILE A 108 -22.26 7.94 18.00
CA ILE A 108 -23.51 7.32 17.51
C ILE A 108 -24.65 7.55 18.51
N ALA A 109 -24.44 7.29 19.81
CA ALA A 109 -25.47 7.49 20.82
C ALA A 109 -25.88 8.97 20.94
N GLY A 110 -24.92 9.88 20.98
CA GLY A 110 -25.16 11.33 21.05
C GLY A 110 -25.97 11.84 19.85
N ARG A 111 -25.64 11.39 18.64
CA ARG A 111 -26.36 11.76 17.42
C ARG A 111 -27.76 11.09 17.36
N ALA A 112 -27.84 9.80 17.71
CA ALA A 112 -29.13 9.10 17.79
C ALA A 112 -30.11 9.74 18.76
N ASN A 113 -29.63 10.21 19.93
CA ASN A 113 -30.45 10.93 20.91
C ASN A 113 -30.95 12.28 20.36
N GLU A 114 -30.13 13.01 19.62
CA GLU A 114 -30.54 14.25 18.95
C GLU A 114 -31.58 13.96 17.84
N LEU A 115 -31.40 12.91 17.03
CA LEU A 115 -32.37 12.46 16.02
C LEU A 115 -33.73 12.06 16.63
N ALA A 116 -33.73 11.56 17.86
CA ALA A 116 -34.94 11.27 18.61
C ALA A 116 -35.64 12.51 19.21
N GLY A 117 -35.16 13.71 18.92
CA GLY A 117 -35.69 14.98 19.47
C GLY A 117 -35.16 15.32 20.86
N GLY A 118 -34.15 14.61 21.35
CA GLY A 118 -33.46 14.91 22.61
C GLY A 118 -32.35 15.93 22.47
N LYS A 119 -31.61 16.12 23.55
CA LYS A 119 -30.39 16.95 23.53
C LYS A 119 -29.19 16.15 23.04
N ARG A 120 -28.21 16.84 22.45
CA ARG A 120 -26.93 16.27 22.09
C ARG A 120 -26.22 15.72 23.32
N GLY A 121 -25.69 14.48 23.24
CA GLY A 121 -25.13 13.78 24.39
C GLY A 121 -26.15 12.97 25.18
N GLY A 122 -25.80 12.59 26.40
CA GLY A 122 -26.67 11.76 27.27
C GLY A 122 -26.72 10.28 26.87
N LYS A 123 -27.64 9.54 27.54
CA LYS A 123 -27.71 8.06 27.43
C LYS A 123 -29.14 7.54 27.16
N SER A 124 -30.06 8.42 26.77
CA SER A 124 -31.43 8.05 26.49
C SER A 124 -31.98 8.84 25.30
N PRO A 125 -32.72 8.20 24.38
CA PRO A 125 -33.12 6.81 24.38
C PRO A 125 -32.03 5.79 24.00
N VAL A 126 -30.90 6.23 23.44
CA VAL A 126 -29.79 5.35 23.03
C VAL A 126 -28.61 5.47 24.00
N HIS A 127 -28.21 4.32 24.57
CA HIS A 127 -27.06 4.23 25.45
C HIS A 127 -25.82 3.70 24.71
N PRO A 128 -24.62 4.31 24.85
CA PRO A 128 -23.43 3.89 24.11
C PRO A 128 -22.97 2.47 24.40
N ASN A 129 -23.08 2.00 25.66
CA ASN A 129 -22.68 0.64 26.02
C ASN A 129 -23.83 -0.38 25.85
N ASP A 130 -25.03 -0.07 26.37
CA ASP A 130 -26.10 -1.05 26.45
C ASP A 130 -26.81 -1.30 25.12
N HIS A 131 -26.76 -0.29 24.21
CA HIS A 131 -27.40 -0.38 22.89
C HIS A 131 -26.38 -0.42 21.75
N VAL A 132 -25.51 0.61 21.60
CA VAL A 132 -24.58 0.69 20.48
C VAL A 132 -23.53 -0.41 20.53
N ASN A 133 -23.03 -0.73 21.74
CA ASN A 133 -22.03 -1.79 21.95
C ASN A 133 -22.63 -3.15 22.34
N ARG A 134 -23.94 -3.33 22.20
CA ARG A 134 -24.65 -4.57 22.58
C ARG A 134 -24.04 -5.82 21.95
N ALA A 135 -23.80 -6.87 22.74
CA ALA A 135 -23.18 -8.15 22.35
C ALA A 135 -21.72 -8.01 21.83
N GLN A 136 -21.02 -6.94 22.18
CA GLN A 136 -19.68 -6.63 21.66
C GLN A 136 -18.71 -6.27 22.79
N SER A 137 -17.41 -6.34 22.49
CA SER A 137 -16.32 -5.78 23.27
C SER A 137 -15.44 -4.93 22.36
N SER A 138 -14.68 -3.97 22.91
CA SER A 138 -13.61 -3.31 22.15
C SER A 138 -12.57 -4.33 21.66
N ASN A 139 -12.40 -5.42 22.39
CA ASN A 139 -11.40 -6.43 22.09
C ASN A 139 -11.66 -7.20 20.79
N ASP A 140 -12.92 -7.41 20.42
CA ASP A 140 -13.31 -8.01 19.14
C ASP A 140 -13.68 -6.98 18.07
N CYS A 141 -14.27 -5.82 18.44
CA CYS A 141 -14.65 -4.77 17.50
C CYS A 141 -13.44 -4.13 16.84
N PHE A 142 -12.41 -3.77 17.63
CA PHE A 142 -11.27 -3.03 17.08
C PHE A 142 -10.46 -3.87 16.08
N PRO A 143 -10.06 -5.13 16.35
CA PRO A 143 -9.40 -5.95 15.32
C PRO A 143 -10.30 -6.22 14.11
N THR A 144 -11.62 -6.37 14.29
CA THR A 144 -12.58 -6.46 13.18
C THR A 144 -12.53 -5.19 12.32
N ALA A 145 -12.51 -4.01 12.94
CA ALA A 145 -12.38 -2.74 12.22
C ALA A 145 -11.03 -2.61 11.48
N MET A 146 -9.94 -3.11 12.07
CA MET A 146 -8.63 -3.16 11.41
C MET A 146 -8.68 -3.98 10.11
N HIS A 147 -9.29 -5.15 10.15
CA HIS A 147 -9.45 -6.04 9.00
C HIS A 147 -10.34 -5.41 7.92
N ILE A 148 -11.48 -4.84 8.31
CA ILE A 148 -12.41 -4.16 7.37
C ILE A 148 -11.72 -2.97 6.70
N ALA A 149 -11.07 -2.09 7.48
CA ALA A 149 -10.39 -0.92 6.96
C ALA A 149 -9.26 -1.29 5.98
N ALA A 150 -8.42 -2.27 6.34
CA ALA A 150 -7.35 -2.76 5.48
C ALA A 150 -7.89 -3.37 4.18
N ALA A 151 -8.89 -4.26 4.25
CA ALA A 151 -9.46 -4.88 3.06
C ALA A 151 -10.10 -3.85 2.12
N LYS A 152 -10.88 -2.89 2.66
CA LYS A 152 -11.49 -1.81 1.86
C LYS A 152 -10.43 -0.93 1.18
N ALA A 153 -9.38 -0.55 1.90
CA ALA A 153 -8.31 0.28 1.35
C ALA A 153 -7.52 -0.46 0.25
N VAL A 154 -7.25 -1.76 0.43
CA VAL A 154 -6.59 -2.57 -0.62
C VAL A 154 -7.46 -2.66 -1.87
N HIS A 155 -8.74 -2.98 -1.73
CA HIS A 155 -9.64 -3.15 -2.89
C HIS A 155 -10.00 -1.82 -3.57
N GLY A 156 -10.30 -0.79 -2.77
CA GLY A 156 -10.78 0.48 -3.29
C GLY A 156 -9.68 1.40 -3.83
N GLU A 157 -8.45 1.28 -3.28
CA GLU A 157 -7.38 2.22 -3.56
C GLU A 157 -6.15 1.55 -4.18
N LEU A 158 -5.57 0.55 -3.50
CA LEU A 158 -4.26 0.02 -3.88
C LEU A 158 -4.31 -0.78 -5.17
N LEU A 159 -5.20 -1.76 -5.28
CA LEU A 159 -5.27 -2.61 -6.46
C LEU A 159 -5.59 -1.84 -7.75
N PRO A 160 -6.54 -0.86 -7.77
CA PRO A 160 -6.72 0.01 -8.92
C PRO A 160 -5.48 0.81 -9.28
N ALA A 161 -4.82 1.43 -8.30
CA ALA A 161 -3.63 2.24 -8.53
C ALA A 161 -2.45 1.41 -9.09
N LEU A 162 -2.29 0.20 -8.59
CA LEU A 162 -1.28 -0.73 -9.08
C LEU A 162 -1.55 -1.17 -10.52
N ALA A 163 -2.83 -1.45 -10.85
CA ALA A 163 -3.24 -1.79 -12.21
C ALA A 163 -2.99 -0.63 -13.19
N GLU A 164 -3.24 0.62 -12.78
CA GLU A 164 -2.95 1.81 -13.59
C GLU A 164 -1.45 1.92 -13.90
N LEU A 165 -0.57 1.76 -12.90
CA LEU A 165 0.88 1.81 -13.09
C LEU A 165 1.38 0.66 -13.96
N SER A 166 0.94 -0.57 -13.69
CA SER A 166 1.31 -1.74 -14.48
C SER A 166 0.88 -1.60 -15.94
N GLY A 167 -0.34 -1.09 -16.17
CA GLY A 167 -0.86 -0.78 -17.51
C GLY A 167 -0.01 0.25 -18.26
N GLY A 168 0.34 1.36 -17.62
CA GLY A 168 1.19 2.39 -18.22
C GLY A 168 2.58 1.87 -18.60
N LEU A 169 3.20 1.06 -17.75
CA LEU A 169 4.49 0.40 -18.06
C LEU A 169 4.36 -0.63 -19.19
N ALA A 170 3.27 -1.39 -19.23
CA ALA A 170 3.02 -2.36 -20.29
C ALA A 170 2.83 -1.68 -21.66
N GLU A 171 2.11 -0.57 -21.70
CA GLU A 171 1.97 0.25 -22.92
C GLU A 171 3.32 0.82 -23.39
N LEU A 172 4.13 1.32 -22.45
CA LEU A 172 5.48 1.82 -22.74
C LEU A 172 6.36 0.70 -23.30
N ALA A 173 6.34 -0.48 -22.69
CA ALA A 173 7.07 -1.66 -23.14
C ALA A 173 6.66 -2.08 -24.56
N ALA A 174 5.37 -2.15 -24.83
CA ALA A 174 4.82 -2.54 -26.14
C ALA A 174 5.19 -1.53 -27.25
N ARG A 175 5.12 -0.24 -26.95
CA ARG A 175 5.44 0.85 -27.89
C ARG A 175 6.89 0.81 -28.33
N HIS A 176 7.80 0.39 -27.47
CA HIS A 176 9.24 0.40 -27.70
C HIS A 176 9.88 -1.00 -27.70
N ASN A 177 9.11 -2.03 -28.04
CA ASN A 177 9.55 -3.43 -28.03
C ASN A 177 10.68 -3.76 -29.00
N LYS A 178 10.92 -2.93 -30.03
CA LYS A 178 11.99 -3.08 -31.03
C LYS A 178 13.16 -2.13 -30.82
N LEU A 179 13.12 -1.24 -29.83
CA LEU A 179 14.20 -0.29 -29.58
C LEU A 179 15.33 -0.98 -28.82
N ILE A 180 16.42 -1.27 -29.53
CA ILE A 180 17.58 -1.98 -28.99
C ILE A 180 18.47 -1.02 -28.20
N LYS A 181 19.00 -1.48 -27.08
CA LYS A 181 19.91 -0.76 -26.21
C LYS A 181 20.95 -1.69 -25.59
N THR A 182 21.99 -1.13 -25.00
CA THR A 182 22.96 -1.86 -24.18
C THR A 182 22.27 -2.32 -22.90
N GLY A 183 22.26 -3.65 -22.63
CA GLY A 183 21.96 -4.21 -21.32
C GLY A 183 23.10 -3.94 -20.35
N ARG A 184 22.82 -3.91 -19.05
CA ARG A 184 23.85 -3.70 -18.01
C ARG A 184 23.66 -4.67 -16.86
N THR A 185 24.78 -5.27 -16.43
CA THR A 185 24.88 -6.07 -15.21
C THR A 185 26.05 -5.55 -14.39
N HIS A 186 25.93 -5.52 -13.07
CA HIS A 186 26.94 -4.91 -12.18
C HIS A 186 27.27 -3.43 -12.52
N MET A 187 26.33 -2.70 -13.12
CA MET A 187 26.54 -1.36 -13.70
C MET A 187 27.52 -1.30 -14.86
N MET A 188 27.95 -2.46 -15.37
CA MET A 188 28.85 -2.59 -16.53
C MET A 188 28.05 -2.98 -17.77
N ASP A 189 28.55 -2.55 -18.96
CA ASP A 189 27.96 -2.90 -20.24
C ASP A 189 27.90 -4.41 -20.43
N ALA A 190 26.77 -4.90 -20.94
CA ALA A 190 26.47 -6.29 -21.22
C ALA A 190 25.94 -6.45 -22.66
N THR A 191 25.37 -7.62 -22.94
CA THR A 191 24.76 -7.91 -24.24
C THR A 191 23.49 -7.07 -24.47
N PRO A 192 23.08 -6.89 -25.74
CA PRO A 192 21.90 -6.10 -26.09
C PRO A 192 20.61 -6.65 -25.50
N ILE A 193 19.71 -5.74 -25.16
CA ILE A 193 18.29 -5.98 -24.88
C ILE A 193 17.44 -4.96 -25.63
N THR A 194 16.11 -5.14 -25.66
CA THR A 194 15.25 -4.02 -26.07
C THR A 194 14.78 -3.22 -24.85
N PHE A 195 14.47 -1.94 -25.07
CA PHE A 195 13.85 -1.10 -24.04
C PHE A 195 12.50 -1.69 -23.58
N GLY A 196 11.74 -2.28 -24.51
CA GLY A 196 10.52 -2.99 -24.17
C GLY A 196 10.76 -4.19 -23.25
N GLN A 197 11.81 -4.99 -23.45
CA GLN A 197 12.19 -6.08 -22.55
C GLN A 197 12.56 -5.55 -21.15
N GLU A 198 13.31 -4.45 -21.07
CA GLU A 198 13.66 -3.81 -19.80
C GLU A 198 12.41 -3.35 -19.04
N MET A 199 11.45 -2.67 -19.70
CA MET A 199 10.20 -2.23 -19.09
C MET A 199 9.30 -3.40 -18.69
N SER A 200 9.27 -4.48 -19.47
CA SER A 200 8.46 -5.68 -19.17
C SER A 200 8.88 -6.38 -17.87
N ALA A 201 10.14 -6.23 -17.47
CA ALA A 201 10.62 -6.77 -16.20
C ALA A 201 9.95 -6.07 -14.99
N PHE A 202 9.71 -4.76 -15.08
CA PHE A 202 8.99 -4.02 -14.04
C PHE A 202 7.52 -4.45 -13.97
N VAL A 203 6.86 -4.62 -15.11
CA VAL A 203 5.48 -5.15 -15.17
C VAL A 203 5.40 -6.49 -14.44
N ALA A 204 6.29 -7.43 -14.78
CA ALA A 204 6.31 -8.76 -14.15
C ALA A 204 6.56 -8.68 -12.62
N GLN A 205 7.39 -7.75 -12.16
CA GLN A 205 7.65 -7.54 -10.72
C GLN A 205 6.41 -6.98 -10.00
N LEU A 206 5.67 -6.06 -10.63
CA LEU A 206 4.40 -5.55 -10.10
C LEU A 206 3.32 -6.63 -10.06
N ASP A 207 3.23 -7.48 -11.08
CA ASP A 207 2.30 -8.62 -11.11
C ASP A 207 2.58 -9.63 -9.99
N ILE A 208 3.86 -9.88 -9.68
CA ILE A 208 4.25 -10.72 -8.54
C ILE A 208 3.77 -10.10 -7.23
N ALA A 209 3.98 -8.80 -7.05
CA ALA A 209 3.56 -8.08 -5.86
C ALA A 209 2.03 -8.09 -5.71
N GLU A 210 1.28 -7.84 -6.78
CA GLU A 210 -0.18 -7.90 -6.77
C GLU A 210 -0.69 -9.29 -6.36
N ARG A 211 -0.17 -10.35 -6.97
CA ARG A 211 -0.55 -11.73 -6.59
C ARG A 211 -0.28 -12.00 -5.12
N THR A 212 0.87 -11.54 -4.59
CA THR A 212 1.23 -11.72 -3.19
C THR A 212 0.25 -11.00 -2.27
N ILE A 213 -0.15 -9.77 -2.60
CA ILE A 213 -1.17 -9.02 -1.87
C ILE A 213 -2.52 -9.77 -1.88
N ARG A 214 -2.98 -10.21 -3.06
CA ARG A 214 -4.24 -10.95 -3.20
C ARG A 214 -4.26 -12.26 -2.43
N GLN A 215 -3.13 -12.96 -2.33
CA GLN A 215 -3.00 -14.20 -1.57
C GLN A 215 -3.15 -14.00 -0.06
N CYS A 216 -2.89 -12.81 0.47
CA CYS A 216 -3.08 -12.50 1.90
C CYS A 216 -4.55 -12.20 2.24
N LEU A 217 -5.37 -11.75 1.29
CA LEU A 217 -6.71 -11.25 1.55
C LEU A 217 -7.67 -12.27 2.17
N PRO A 218 -7.68 -13.58 1.82
CA PRO A 218 -8.58 -14.54 2.46
C PRO A 218 -8.48 -14.55 3.99
N ALA A 219 -7.27 -14.48 4.55
CA ALA A 219 -7.08 -14.42 6.00
C ALA A 219 -7.48 -13.06 6.59
N VAL A 220 -7.39 -11.97 5.83
CA VAL A 220 -7.85 -10.64 6.25
C VAL A 220 -9.39 -10.58 6.31
N TYR A 221 -10.10 -11.42 5.56
CA TYR A 221 -11.57 -11.48 5.64
C TYR A 221 -12.12 -12.19 6.88
N GLU A 222 -11.27 -12.87 7.65
CA GLU A 222 -11.67 -13.55 8.88
C GLU A 222 -11.78 -12.57 10.04
N LEU A 223 -12.99 -12.37 10.58
CA LEU A 223 -13.29 -11.34 11.56
C LEU A 223 -13.34 -11.88 12.99
N ALA A 224 -12.74 -11.14 13.92
CA ALA A 224 -12.74 -11.42 15.35
C ALA A 224 -14.12 -11.22 16.01
N GLN A 225 -15.02 -10.47 15.36
CA GLN A 225 -16.33 -10.08 15.91
C GLN A 225 -17.11 -11.28 16.44
N GLY A 226 -17.70 -11.12 17.61
CA GLY A 226 -18.41 -12.19 18.36
C GLY A 226 -17.52 -12.93 19.36
N GLY A 227 -16.18 -12.69 19.36
CA GLY A 227 -15.30 -13.24 20.40
C GLY A 227 -15.44 -12.55 21.75
N THR A 228 -15.98 -11.34 21.77
CA THR A 228 -16.12 -10.47 22.93
C THR A 228 -14.82 -10.25 23.70
N ALA A 229 -14.80 -10.43 25.03
CA ALA A 229 -13.69 -10.02 25.87
C ALA A 229 -12.39 -10.82 25.65
N VAL A 230 -12.50 -12.16 25.53
CA VAL A 230 -11.35 -13.08 25.48
C VAL A 230 -11.46 -14.17 24.43
N GLY A 231 -12.48 -14.13 23.57
CA GLY A 231 -12.70 -15.12 22.51
C GLY A 231 -13.81 -16.13 22.78
N THR A 232 -14.41 -16.14 23.98
CA THR A 232 -15.47 -17.10 24.38
C THR A 232 -16.85 -16.70 23.91
N GLY A 233 -17.08 -15.47 23.46
CA GLY A 233 -18.40 -14.96 23.11
C GLY A 233 -19.29 -14.67 24.31
N LEU A 234 -18.70 -14.41 25.48
CA LEU A 234 -19.47 -14.09 26.69
C LEU A 234 -20.43 -12.91 26.44
N ASN A 235 -21.69 -13.07 26.84
CA ASN A 235 -22.78 -12.09 26.66
C ASN A 235 -23.15 -11.82 25.18
N SER A 236 -22.74 -12.67 24.27
CA SER A 236 -23.16 -12.63 22.87
C SER A 236 -24.21 -13.71 22.61
N PRO A 237 -25.32 -13.42 21.91
CA PRO A 237 -26.30 -14.43 21.54
C PRO A 237 -25.71 -15.51 20.64
N HIS A 238 -26.27 -16.72 20.72
CA HIS A 238 -25.85 -17.81 19.83
C HIS A 238 -26.05 -17.45 18.36
N GLY A 239 -25.03 -17.69 17.54
CA GLY A 239 -25.05 -17.37 16.09
C GLY A 239 -24.77 -15.90 15.76
N PHE A 240 -24.52 -15.04 16.75
CA PHE A 240 -24.22 -13.62 16.51
C PHE A 240 -22.95 -13.42 15.67
N ALA A 241 -21.89 -14.19 15.93
CA ALA A 241 -20.61 -14.05 15.24
C ALA A 241 -20.72 -14.28 13.72
N GLU A 242 -21.46 -15.31 13.33
CA GLU A 242 -21.72 -15.65 11.93
C GLU A 242 -22.68 -14.63 11.29
N ALA A 243 -23.72 -14.25 12.01
CA ALA A 243 -24.74 -13.30 11.53
C ALA A 243 -24.14 -11.90 11.27
N ILE A 244 -23.27 -11.41 12.17
CA ILE A 244 -22.65 -10.10 12.00
C ILE A 244 -21.59 -10.11 10.89
N ALA A 245 -20.83 -11.19 10.73
CA ALA A 245 -19.89 -11.32 9.63
C ALA A 245 -20.62 -11.33 8.28
N ALA A 246 -21.73 -12.06 8.17
CA ALA A 246 -22.58 -12.06 6.97
C ALA A 246 -23.20 -10.68 6.68
N GLU A 247 -23.66 -9.96 7.71
CA GLU A 247 -24.20 -8.60 7.56
C GLU A 247 -23.08 -7.61 7.10
N LEU A 248 -21.88 -7.71 7.67
CA LEU A 248 -20.71 -6.92 7.25
C LEU A 248 -20.31 -7.22 5.81
N ALA A 249 -20.36 -8.48 5.40
CA ALA A 249 -20.11 -8.87 4.01
C ALA A 249 -21.16 -8.25 3.07
N ALA A 250 -22.44 -8.30 3.41
CA ALA A 250 -23.51 -7.71 2.62
C ALA A 250 -23.38 -6.17 2.51
N LEU A 251 -23.04 -5.50 3.60
CA LEU A 251 -22.92 -4.04 3.64
C LEU A 251 -21.67 -3.52 2.92
N SER A 252 -20.57 -4.28 2.90
CA SER A 252 -19.29 -3.86 2.32
C SER A 252 -19.08 -4.35 0.90
N GLY A 253 -19.77 -5.40 0.47
CA GLY A 253 -19.50 -6.10 -0.79
C GLY A 253 -18.22 -6.96 -0.77
N LEU A 254 -17.58 -7.14 0.40
CA LEU A 254 -16.37 -7.96 0.57
C LEU A 254 -16.72 -9.27 1.29
N PRO A 255 -16.02 -10.38 1.01
CA PRO A 255 -16.40 -11.71 1.47
C PRO A 255 -15.97 -11.98 2.94
N PHE A 256 -16.36 -11.11 3.86
CA PHE A 256 -16.06 -11.27 5.28
C PHE A 256 -16.76 -12.51 5.86
N VAL A 257 -16.02 -13.22 6.71
CA VAL A 257 -16.48 -14.40 7.43
C VAL A 257 -16.11 -14.34 8.91
N SER A 258 -16.80 -15.10 9.74
CA SER A 258 -16.44 -15.24 11.15
C SER A 258 -15.14 -16.04 11.27
N ALA A 259 -14.12 -15.50 11.96
CA ALA A 259 -12.86 -16.20 12.17
C ALA A 259 -13.10 -17.55 12.85
N PRO A 260 -12.47 -18.63 12.36
CA PRO A 260 -12.69 -19.97 12.92
C PRO A 260 -12.18 -20.12 14.35
N ASN A 261 -11.23 -19.28 14.75
CA ASN A 261 -10.67 -19.24 16.10
C ASN A 261 -10.62 -17.80 16.62
N LYS A 262 -11.58 -17.46 17.49
CA LYS A 262 -11.68 -16.13 18.09
C LYS A 262 -10.54 -15.83 19.07
N PHE A 263 -9.97 -16.83 19.70
CA PHE A 263 -8.83 -16.66 20.62
C PHE A 263 -7.61 -16.16 19.86
N ALA A 264 -7.29 -16.77 18.72
CA ALA A 264 -6.23 -16.33 17.84
C ALA A 264 -6.49 -14.92 17.28
N ALA A 265 -7.73 -14.65 16.83
CA ALA A 265 -8.09 -13.37 16.22
C ALA A 265 -8.04 -12.16 17.17
N LEU A 266 -8.08 -12.38 18.50
CA LEU A 266 -7.93 -11.34 19.51
C LEU A 266 -6.47 -11.11 19.91
N THR A 267 -5.64 -12.16 19.90
CA THR A 267 -4.28 -12.16 20.42
C THR A 267 -3.22 -11.95 19.36
N GLY A 268 -3.48 -12.40 18.14
CA GLY A 268 -2.58 -12.35 17.01
C GLY A 268 -3.10 -11.45 15.88
N HIS A 269 -2.20 -10.94 15.07
CA HIS A 269 -2.51 -10.13 13.90
C HIS A 269 -1.73 -10.62 12.67
N GLU A 270 -1.46 -11.93 12.61
CA GLU A 270 -0.72 -12.58 11.53
C GLU A 270 -1.27 -12.28 10.12
N PRO A 271 -2.61 -12.19 9.89
CA PRO A 271 -3.14 -11.79 8.59
C PRO A 271 -2.69 -10.38 8.16
N LEU A 272 -2.64 -9.43 9.10
CA LEU A 272 -2.21 -8.06 8.83
C LEU A 272 -0.69 -7.96 8.69
N VAL A 273 0.09 -8.79 9.41
CA VAL A 273 1.54 -8.91 9.24
C VAL A 273 1.88 -9.49 7.87
N ALA A 274 1.18 -10.53 7.44
CA ALA A 274 1.35 -11.12 6.11
C ALA A 274 1.03 -10.10 5.00
N LEU A 275 -0.07 -9.35 5.14
CA LEU A 275 -0.41 -8.28 4.21
C LEU A 275 0.67 -7.19 4.20
N SER A 276 1.19 -6.78 5.36
CA SER A 276 2.29 -5.80 5.46
C SER A 276 3.55 -6.28 4.73
N GLY A 277 3.92 -7.56 4.88
CA GLY A 277 5.03 -8.18 4.14
C GLY A 277 4.81 -8.18 2.62
N ALA A 278 3.57 -8.38 2.17
CA ALA A 278 3.20 -8.28 0.77
C ALA A 278 3.30 -6.82 0.25
N LEU A 279 2.88 -5.83 1.04
CA LEU A 279 3.06 -4.40 0.73
C LEU A 279 4.56 -4.02 0.65
N LYS A 280 5.39 -4.57 1.53
CA LYS A 280 6.85 -4.42 1.45
C LYS A 280 7.40 -5.00 0.15
N THR A 281 6.89 -6.14 -0.32
CA THR A 281 7.30 -6.72 -1.61
C THR A 281 7.02 -5.75 -2.77
N LEU A 282 5.86 -5.09 -2.77
CA LEU A 282 5.55 -4.02 -3.73
C LEU A 282 6.52 -2.84 -3.58
N ALA A 283 6.80 -2.39 -2.36
CA ALA A 283 7.74 -1.30 -2.10
C ALA A 283 9.15 -1.60 -2.65
N VAL A 284 9.61 -2.85 -2.56
CA VAL A 284 10.90 -3.31 -3.15
C VAL A 284 10.88 -3.17 -4.68
N ALA A 285 9.80 -3.58 -5.34
CA ALA A 285 9.66 -3.45 -6.79
C ALA A 285 9.64 -1.97 -7.23
N LEU A 286 8.89 -1.13 -6.52
CA LEU A 286 8.80 0.32 -6.78
C LEU A 286 10.14 1.03 -6.53
N MET A 287 10.89 0.64 -5.50
CA MET A 287 12.23 1.17 -5.23
C MET A 287 13.18 0.88 -6.40
N LYS A 288 13.16 -0.35 -6.92
CA LYS A 288 13.96 -0.73 -8.09
C LYS A 288 13.55 0.08 -9.32
N LEU A 289 12.27 0.14 -9.63
CA LEU A 289 11.72 0.90 -10.76
C LEU A 289 12.19 2.37 -10.69
N ALA A 290 12.04 3.03 -9.55
CA ALA A 290 12.43 4.42 -9.36
C ALA A 290 13.94 4.63 -9.54
N ASN A 291 14.76 3.75 -8.98
CA ASN A 291 16.22 3.86 -9.06
C ASN A 291 16.72 3.63 -10.49
N ASP A 292 16.20 2.64 -11.19
CA ASP A 292 16.63 2.35 -12.55
C ASP A 292 16.24 3.48 -13.52
N LEU A 293 14.99 3.98 -13.44
CA LEU A 293 14.55 5.09 -14.29
C LEU A 293 15.33 6.38 -14.00
N ARG A 294 15.63 6.68 -12.73
CA ARG A 294 16.45 7.80 -12.32
C ARG A 294 17.87 7.70 -12.89
N LEU A 295 18.42 6.48 -12.91
CA LEU A 295 19.75 6.22 -13.45
C LEU A 295 19.78 6.34 -14.97
N LEU A 296 18.81 5.74 -15.67
CA LEU A 296 18.67 5.82 -17.12
C LEU A 296 18.47 7.28 -17.59
N GLY A 297 17.76 8.09 -16.79
CA GLY A 297 17.54 9.52 -17.05
C GLY A 297 18.67 10.45 -16.59
N SER A 298 19.76 9.90 -16.03
CA SER A 298 20.87 10.72 -15.50
C SER A 298 21.60 11.50 -16.59
N GLY A 299 21.99 12.72 -16.28
CA GLY A 299 22.74 13.57 -17.22
C GLY A 299 22.14 14.98 -17.30
N PRO A 300 21.85 15.51 -18.50
CA PRO A 300 21.71 14.89 -19.83
C PRO A 300 23.01 14.63 -20.62
N ARG A 301 24.15 15.19 -20.23
CA ARG A 301 25.42 15.03 -21.00
C ARG A 301 26.45 14.17 -20.27
N GLY A 302 26.51 14.25 -18.96
CA GLY A 302 27.47 13.52 -18.11
C GLY A 302 26.95 12.21 -17.51
N GLY A 303 25.78 11.73 -17.94
CA GLY A 303 25.18 10.49 -17.47
C GLY A 303 24.72 9.60 -18.61
N PHE A 304 23.85 8.62 -18.31
CA PHE A 304 23.34 7.70 -19.34
C PHE A 304 22.44 8.41 -20.36
N ALA A 305 21.51 9.22 -19.91
CA ALA A 305 20.60 9.98 -20.77
C ALA A 305 19.83 9.12 -21.80
N GLU A 306 19.55 7.87 -21.45
CA GLU A 306 18.83 6.93 -22.32
C GLU A 306 17.32 7.15 -22.29
N VAL A 307 16.81 7.85 -21.25
CA VAL A 307 15.42 8.29 -21.16
C VAL A 307 15.35 9.77 -20.79
N ARG A 308 14.32 10.44 -21.28
CA ARG A 308 13.92 11.79 -20.86
C ARG A 308 12.73 11.67 -19.93
N LEU A 309 12.92 12.12 -18.68
CA LEU A 309 11.86 12.20 -17.69
C LEU A 309 11.08 13.51 -17.86
N PRO A 310 9.76 13.53 -17.55
CA PRO A 310 8.96 14.76 -17.60
C PRO A 310 9.54 15.88 -16.73
N ALA A 311 9.52 17.09 -17.25
CA ALA A 311 9.89 18.29 -16.51
C ALA A 311 8.68 18.86 -15.78
N ASN A 312 8.41 18.36 -14.58
CA ASN A 312 7.21 18.74 -13.81
C ASN A 312 7.36 20.05 -13.06
N GLU A 313 8.59 20.39 -12.63
CA GLU A 313 8.92 21.61 -11.89
C GLU A 313 10.35 22.08 -12.15
N PRO A 314 10.69 23.37 -11.87
CA PRO A 314 12.06 23.84 -11.90
C PRO A 314 12.96 23.07 -10.94
N GLY A 315 14.02 22.44 -11.45
CA GLY A 315 14.84 21.52 -10.65
C GLY A 315 15.93 22.20 -9.79
N SER A 316 16.17 23.53 -9.95
CA SER A 316 17.20 24.24 -9.20
C SER A 316 16.94 25.74 -9.15
N SER A 317 17.21 26.36 -8.00
CA SER A 317 17.13 27.80 -7.82
C SER A 317 18.34 28.55 -8.41
N ILE A 318 19.47 27.87 -8.66
CA ILE A 318 20.74 28.49 -9.10
C ILE A 318 21.28 27.92 -10.43
N MET A 319 20.69 26.84 -10.94
CA MET A 319 21.11 26.23 -12.22
C MET A 319 19.91 26.21 -13.19
N PRO A 320 19.73 27.28 -14.01
CA PRO A 320 18.60 27.39 -14.90
C PRO A 320 18.53 26.22 -15.90
N GLY A 321 17.35 25.64 -16.09
CA GLY A 321 17.13 24.53 -17.01
C GLY A 321 17.51 23.14 -16.49
N LYS A 322 17.97 23.02 -15.22
CA LYS A 322 18.19 21.71 -14.60
C LYS A 322 16.84 21.08 -14.23
N VAL A 323 16.59 19.87 -14.71
CA VAL A 323 15.43 19.04 -14.36
C VAL A 323 15.90 17.89 -13.48
N ASN A 324 15.23 17.68 -12.35
CA ASN A 324 15.55 16.60 -11.43
C ASN A 324 14.54 15.44 -11.58
N PRO A 325 14.92 14.19 -11.25
CA PRO A 325 14.03 13.03 -11.30
C PRO A 325 13.12 12.95 -10.04
N THR A 326 12.40 14.04 -9.74
CA THR A 326 11.70 14.25 -8.47
C THR A 326 10.65 13.19 -8.18
N GLN A 327 9.98 12.66 -9.21
CA GLN A 327 9.02 11.58 -9.06
C GLN A 327 9.69 10.27 -8.62
N CYS A 328 10.86 9.97 -9.15
CA CYS A 328 11.67 8.83 -8.71
C CYS A 328 12.14 8.98 -7.25
N GLU A 329 12.51 10.21 -6.86
CA GLU A 329 12.91 10.52 -5.49
C GLU A 329 11.74 10.32 -4.51
N ALA A 330 10.55 10.86 -4.82
CA ALA A 330 9.35 10.70 -4.03
C ALA A 330 8.96 9.21 -3.88
N LEU A 331 8.96 8.46 -4.99
CA LEU A 331 8.64 7.03 -4.99
C LEU A 331 9.65 6.23 -4.14
N SER A 332 10.93 6.57 -4.19
CA SER A 332 11.95 5.94 -3.35
C SER A 332 11.75 6.21 -1.87
N MET A 333 11.39 7.46 -1.49
CA MET A 333 11.15 7.83 -0.10
C MET A 333 9.93 7.12 0.49
N LEU A 334 8.82 7.06 -0.25
CA LEU A 334 7.63 6.35 0.24
C LEU A 334 7.87 4.83 0.35
N ALA A 335 8.62 4.23 -0.57
CA ALA A 335 9.00 2.82 -0.47
C ALA A 335 9.85 2.55 0.79
N CYS A 336 10.78 3.44 1.11
CA CYS A 336 11.55 3.38 2.35
C CYS A 336 10.64 3.44 3.59
N GLN A 337 9.67 4.37 3.62
CA GLN A 337 8.71 4.49 4.73
C GLN A 337 7.89 3.23 4.91
N VAL A 338 7.41 2.62 3.82
CA VAL A 338 6.64 1.36 3.87
C VAL A 338 7.46 0.21 4.47
N MET A 339 8.75 0.12 4.14
CA MET A 339 9.66 -0.88 4.74
C MET A 339 9.82 -0.64 6.25
N GLY A 340 9.92 0.61 6.69
CA GLY A 340 9.96 0.99 8.11
C GLY A 340 8.66 0.64 8.84
N ASN A 341 7.52 0.89 8.21
CA ASN A 341 6.21 0.53 8.75
C ASN A 341 6.05 -0.98 8.93
N ASP A 342 6.53 -1.79 7.98
CA ASP A 342 6.50 -3.25 8.09
C ASP A 342 7.29 -3.76 9.30
N MET A 343 8.43 -3.19 9.57
CA MET A 343 9.21 -3.51 10.78
C MET A 343 8.42 -3.17 12.05
N THR A 344 7.80 -1.99 12.10
CA THR A 344 6.97 -1.58 13.23
C THR A 344 5.78 -2.51 13.45
N ILE A 345 5.08 -2.89 12.37
CA ILE A 345 3.93 -3.80 12.41
C ILE A 345 4.36 -5.18 12.92
N SER A 346 5.46 -5.73 12.39
CA SER A 346 5.97 -7.04 12.78
C SER A 346 6.34 -7.09 14.26
N PHE A 347 7.05 -6.05 14.75
CA PHE A 347 7.41 -5.96 16.16
C PHE A 347 6.18 -5.80 17.06
N ALA A 348 5.25 -4.91 16.72
CA ALA A 348 4.03 -4.68 17.48
C ALA A 348 3.13 -5.92 17.53
N ALA A 349 3.00 -6.65 16.41
CA ALA A 349 2.22 -7.88 16.36
C ALA A 349 2.83 -9.00 17.23
N SER A 350 4.14 -9.06 17.38
CA SER A 350 4.83 -10.03 18.25
C SER A 350 4.58 -9.81 19.76
N GLN A 351 3.96 -8.69 20.14
CA GLN A 351 3.70 -8.31 21.54
C GLN A 351 2.32 -8.75 22.06
N GLY A 352 1.69 -9.76 21.47
CA GLY A 352 0.51 -10.39 22.03
C GLY A 352 0.81 -11.12 23.35
N HIS A 353 0.08 -10.78 24.43
CA HIS A 353 0.27 -11.41 25.73
C HIS A 353 -1.04 -12.07 26.17
N LEU A 354 -0.98 -13.37 26.45
CA LEU A 354 -2.15 -14.16 26.86
C LEU A 354 -3.30 -13.98 25.85
N GLN A 355 -4.42 -13.41 26.25
CA GLN A 355 -5.65 -13.37 25.46
C GLN A 355 -5.83 -12.08 24.63
N LEU A 356 -4.84 -11.17 24.61
CA LEU A 356 -4.97 -9.91 23.88
C LEU A 356 -3.63 -9.33 23.41
N ASN A 357 -3.57 -8.89 22.17
CA ASN A 357 -2.54 -7.95 21.72
C ASN A 357 -3.00 -6.52 22.03
N VAL A 358 -2.11 -5.72 22.63
CA VAL A 358 -2.39 -4.33 23.04
C VAL A 358 -1.53 -3.32 22.27
N PHE A 359 -1.21 -3.61 21.01
CA PHE A 359 -0.51 -2.75 20.07
C PHE A 359 -1.33 -2.45 18.79
N LYS A 360 -2.64 -2.72 18.84
CA LYS A 360 -3.55 -2.62 17.70
C LYS A 360 -3.55 -1.24 17.01
N PRO A 361 -3.62 -0.12 17.76
CA PRO A 361 -3.63 1.22 17.14
C PRO A 361 -2.40 1.50 16.27
N VAL A 362 -1.20 1.17 16.73
CA VAL A 362 0.02 1.39 15.96
C VAL A 362 0.14 0.44 14.78
N ILE A 363 -0.35 -0.81 14.88
CA ILE A 363 -0.38 -1.76 13.77
C ILE A 363 -1.22 -1.20 12.63
N ILE A 364 -2.46 -0.82 12.90
CA ILE A 364 -3.37 -0.37 11.84
C ILE A 364 -3.00 0.99 11.27
N HIS A 365 -2.47 1.89 12.09
CA HIS A 365 -1.97 3.19 11.62
C HIS A 365 -0.88 3.01 10.56
N ASN A 366 0.15 2.19 10.84
CA ASN A 366 1.25 1.95 9.92
C ASN A 366 0.81 1.17 8.69
N LEU A 367 -0.12 0.22 8.83
CA LEU A 367 -0.64 -0.57 7.71
C LEU A 367 -1.42 0.31 6.72
N LEU A 368 -2.36 1.12 7.20
CA LEU A 368 -3.15 2.03 6.36
C LEU A 368 -2.29 3.14 5.75
N GLN A 369 -1.30 3.65 6.48
CA GLN A 369 -0.34 4.59 5.91
C GLN A 369 0.42 3.94 4.74
N SER A 370 0.86 2.68 4.89
CA SER A 370 1.56 1.95 3.82
C SER A 370 0.67 1.75 2.59
N ILE A 371 -0.59 1.35 2.79
CA ILE A 371 -1.55 1.17 1.68
C ILE A 371 -1.76 2.51 0.96
N ARG A 372 -1.97 3.60 1.69
CA ARG A 372 -2.19 4.94 1.10
C ARG A 372 -0.98 5.42 0.33
N LEU A 373 0.23 5.36 0.94
CA LEU A 373 1.46 5.79 0.28
C LEU A 373 1.73 5.01 -1.01
N LEU A 374 1.50 3.70 -1.02
CA LEU A 374 1.67 2.88 -2.21
C LEU A 374 0.62 3.20 -3.27
N SER A 375 -0.64 3.41 -2.88
CA SER A 375 -1.73 3.77 -3.80
C SER A 375 -1.47 5.11 -4.47
N ASP A 376 -1.20 6.14 -3.68
CA ASP A 376 -0.92 7.49 -4.17
C ASP A 376 0.37 7.51 -5.00
N GLY A 377 1.41 6.80 -4.53
CA GLY A 377 2.69 6.68 -5.21
C GLY A 377 2.55 6.03 -6.60
N CYS A 378 1.79 4.94 -6.72
CA CYS A 378 1.55 4.28 -8.01
C CYS A 378 0.81 5.21 -9.00
N ARG A 379 -0.28 5.85 -8.58
CA ARG A 379 -1.05 6.79 -9.43
C ARG A 379 -0.20 7.99 -9.83
N ASN A 380 0.45 8.61 -8.85
CA ASN A 380 1.27 9.80 -9.08
C ASN A 380 2.44 9.50 -10.03
N PHE A 381 3.11 8.38 -9.80
CA PHE A 381 4.25 7.97 -10.64
C PHE A 381 3.81 7.63 -12.08
N ASN A 382 2.67 6.95 -12.24
CA ASN A 382 2.10 6.70 -13.56
C ASN A 382 1.81 8.01 -14.29
N THR A 383 1.12 8.93 -13.64
CA THR A 383 0.65 10.20 -14.25
C THR A 383 1.80 11.15 -14.56
N HIS A 384 2.75 11.32 -13.63
CA HIS A 384 3.76 12.36 -13.69
C HIS A 384 5.17 11.87 -14.09
N CYS A 385 5.35 10.55 -14.25
CA CYS A 385 6.61 9.98 -14.72
C CYS A 385 6.40 9.11 -15.96
N ILE A 386 5.65 8.00 -15.84
CA ILE A 386 5.54 6.99 -16.91
C ILE A 386 4.83 7.54 -18.15
N ALA A 387 3.71 8.26 -17.97
CA ALA A 387 2.92 8.79 -19.09
C ALA A 387 3.68 9.75 -19.99
N GLY A 388 4.68 10.46 -19.47
CA GLY A 388 5.51 11.40 -20.21
C GLY A 388 6.96 10.97 -20.40
N LEU A 389 7.31 9.72 -20.03
CA LEU A 389 8.65 9.19 -20.23
C LEU A 389 8.92 8.89 -21.70
N GLU A 390 10.01 9.39 -22.23
CA GLU A 390 10.45 9.16 -23.61
C GLU A 390 11.85 8.53 -23.63
N PRO A 391 12.05 7.38 -24.30
CA PRO A 391 13.41 6.90 -24.58
C PRO A 391 14.13 7.83 -25.55
N ASP A 392 15.47 7.87 -25.48
CA ASP A 392 16.31 8.56 -26.45
C ASP A 392 17.00 7.53 -27.38
N PRO A 393 16.42 7.26 -28.58
CA PRO A 393 16.95 6.25 -29.49
C PRO A 393 18.36 6.54 -29.97
N ALA A 394 18.71 7.82 -30.16
CA ALA A 394 20.01 8.21 -30.61
C ALA A 394 21.10 7.93 -29.56
N ARG A 395 20.78 8.22 -28.30
CA ARG A 395 21.68 7.92 -27.18
C ARG A 395 21.86 6.44 -26.93
N MET A 396 20.75 5.68 -27.03
CA MET A 396 20.79 4.22 -26.91
C MET A 396 21.63 3.58 -28.03
N ALA A 397 21.48 4.06 -29.28
CA ALA A 397 22.28 3.59 -30.42
C ALA A 397 23.77 3.91 -30.24
N GLU A 398 24.10 5.13 -29.78
CA GLU A 398 25.51 5.53 -29.50
C GLU A 398 26.14 4.59 -28.44
N HIS A 399 25.44 4.32 -27.35
CA HIS A 399 25.95 3.41 -26.31
C HIS A 399 26.09 1.98 -26.82
N LEU A 400 25.16 1.51 -27.64
CA LEU A 400 25.20 0.17 -28.22
C LEU A 400 26.38 -0.01 -29.18
N GLU A 401 26.60 0.95 -30.08
CA GLU A 401 27.69 0.94 -31.07
C GLU A 401 29.10 0.96 -30.40
N ARG A 402 29.23 1.71 -29.31
CA ARG A 402 30.47 1.78 -28.53
C ARG A 402 30.63 0.59 -27.56
N GLY A 403 29.61 -0.23 -27.40
CA GLY A 403 29.60 -1.35 -26.47
C GLY A 403 30.54 -2.47 -26.88
N LEU A 404 31.47 -2.85 -26.01
CA LEU A 404 32.45 -3.91 -26.29
C LEU A 404 31.87 -5.30 -26.21
N MET A 405 30.70 -5.48 -25.55
CA MET A 405 30.11 -6.80 -25.34
C MET A 405 29.38 -7.36 -26.57
N LEU A 406 29.21 -6.56 -27.62
CA LEU A 406 28.78 -7.06 -28.94
C LEU A 406 29.77 -8.08 -29.52
N VAL A 407 31.01 -8.10 -29.08
CA VAL A 407 32.05 -9.08 -29.45
C VAL A 407 31.58 -10.51 -29.17
N THR A 408 30.64 -10.72 -28.23
CA THR A 408 30.07 -12.03 -27.90
C THR A 408 29.43 -12.72 -29.11
N ALA A 409 28.91 -11.96 -30.07
CA ALA A 409 28.39 -12.48 -31.34
C ALA A 409 29.46 -13.19 -32.20
N LEU A 410 30.73 -12.85 -32.03
CA LEU A 410 31.86 -13.43 -32.76
C LEU A 410 32.30 -14.78 -32.18
N ASN A 411 31.96 -15.13 -30.95
CA ASN A 411 32.41 -16.38 -30.31
C ASN A 411 32.14 -17.65 -31.11
N PRO A 412 30.97 -17.81 -31.75
CA PRO A 412 30.70 -19.00 -32.59
C PRO A 412 31.54 -19.11 -33.86
N HIS A 413 32.08 -17.97 -34.34
CA HIS A 413 32.79 -17.87 -35.64
C HIS A 413 34.30 -17.92 -35.48
N ILE A 414 34.87 -17.19 -34.52
CA ILE A 414 36.32 -17.06 -34.34
C ILE A 414 36.86 -17.61 -33.03
N GLY A 415 35.98 -18.08 -32.14
CA GLY A 415 36.29 -18.57 -30.80
C GLY A 415 36.46 -17.49 -29.75
N TYR A 416 36.35 -17.88 -28.48
CA TYR A 416 36.38 -16.97 -27.33
C TYR A 416 37.66 -16.14 -27.21
N ASP A 417 38.82 -16.77 -27.41
CA ASP A 417 40.11 -16.12 -27.18
C ASP A 417 40.35 -14.96 -28.17
N ARG A 418 40.07 -15.16 -29.47
CA ARG A 418 40.16 -14.13 -30.48
C ARG A 418 39.14 -13.02 -30.26
N ALA A 419 37.92 -13.37 -29.86
CA ALA A 419 36.92 -12.38 -29.53
C ALA A 419 37.37 -11.52 -28.32
N ALA A 420 37.92 -12.14 -27.28
CA ALA A 420 38.49 -11.45 -26.12
C ALA A 420 39.67 -10.54 -26.49
N GLU A 421 40.51 -10.95 -27.44
CA GLU A 421 41.63 -10.12 -27.94
C GLU A 421 41.13 -8.87 -28.68
N ILE A 422 40.10 -9.00 -29.52
CA ILE A 422 39.45 -7.86 -30.19
C ILE A 422 38.90 -6.88 -29.14
N ALA A 423 38.15 -7.34 -28.14
CA ALA A 423 37.58 -6.50 -27.11
C ALA A 423 38.66 -5.77 -26.27
N LYS A 424 39.71 -6.48 -25.87
CA LYS A 424 40.86 -5.90 -25.14
C LYS A 424 41.60 -4.84 -25.96
N LYS A 425 41.83 -5.10 -27.26
CA LYS A 425 42.47 -4.14 -28.16
C LYS A 425 41.61 -2.90 -28.34
N ALA A 426 40.31 -3.06 -28.65
CA ALA A 426 39.35 -1.97 -28.78
C ALA A 426 39.33 -1.10 -27.52
N TYR A 427 39.29 -1.70 -26.33
CA TYR A 427 39.33 -1.00 -25.06
C TYR A 427 40.64 -0.19 -24.87
N ALA A 428 41.77 -0.87 -25.07
CA ALA A 428 43.09 -0.24 -24.84
C ALA A 428 43.38 0.94 -25.80
N GLN A 429 42.86 0.87 -27.01
CA GLN A 429 43.10 1.90 -28.05
C GLN A 429 41.96 2.93 -28.14
N GLY A 430 40.82 2.72 -27.45
CA GLY A 430 39.64 3.59 -27.54
C GLY A 430 38.95 3.52 -28.92
N THR A 431 39.14 2.41 -29.64
CA THR A 431 38.58 2.17 -30.99
C THR A 431 37.28 1.32 -30.88
N THR A 432 36.57 1.18 -31.99
CA THR A 432 35.43 0.26 -32.11
C THR A 432 35.88 -1.20 -32.20
N LEU A 433 34.98 -2.13 -31.89
CA LEU A 433 35.23 -3.56 -32.11
C LEU A 433 35.55 -3.87 -33.56
N ARG A 434 34.90 -3.18 -34.50
CA ARG A 434 35.09 -3.33 -35.94
C ARG A 434 36.54 -2.95 -36.37
N GLU A 435 36.97 -1.79 -35.94
CA GLU A 435 38.35 -1.32 -36.22
C GLU A 435 39.38 -2.29 -35.63
N ALA A 436 39.22 -2.69 -34.37
CA ALA A 436 40.13 -3.63 -33.70
C ALA A 436 40.16 -5.01 -34.38
N ALA A 437 39.01 -5.51 -34.83
CA ALA A 437 38.89 -6.82 -35.49
C ALA A 437 39.60 -6.83 -36.88
N LEU A 438 39.42 -5.75 -37.67
CA LEU A 438 40.06 -5.60 -38.96
C LEU A 438 41.56 -5.44 -38.81
N GLU A 439 42.04 -4.65 -37.86
CA GLU A 439 43.49 -4.49 -37.60
C GLU A 439 44.16 -5.77 -37.12
N LEU A 440 43.46 -6.66 -36.40
CA LEU A 440 43.97 -7.97 -36.01
C LEU A 440 43.93 -8.98 -37.17
N GLY A 441 43.24 -8.68 -38.26
CA GLY A 441 43.10 -9.57 -39.40
C GLY A 441 42.34 -10.85 -39.14
N TYR A 442 41.46 -10.84 -38.11
CA TYR A 442 40.69 -12.05 -37.75
C TYR A 442 39.45 -12.27 -38.59
N LEU A 443 38.92 -11.19 -39.21
CA LEU A 443 37.76 -11.23 -40.10
C LEU A 443 37.74 -10.00 -41.03
N THR A 444 36.95 -10.09 -42.10
CA THR A 444 36.71 -9.00 -43.02
C THR A 444 35.63 -8.05 -42.53
N SER A 445 35.48 -6.93 -43.19
CA SER A 445 34.40 -5.97 -42.90
C SER A 445 33.02 -6.57 -43.09
N GLU A 446 32.84 -7.35 -44.15
CA GLU A 446 31.60 -8.04 -44.51
C GLU A 446 31.24 -9.09 -43.47
N GLU A 447 32.23 -9.87 -43.04
CA GLU A 447 32.01 -10.89 -41.96
C GLU A 447 31.63 -10.22 -40.64
N PHE A 448 32.28 -9.10 -40.29
CA PHE A 448 31.91 -8.36 -39.09
C PHE A 448 30.46 -7.88 -39.17
N ASP A 449 30.04 -7.24 -40.24
CA ASP A 449 28.72 -6.68 -40.45
C ASP A 449 27.66 -7.78 -40.56
N GLN A 450 28.02 -9.00 -41.02
CA GLN A 450 27.14 -10.18 -41.07
C GLN A 450 26.92 -10.81 -39.68
N TRP A 451 27.98 -10.89 -38.86
CA TRP A 451 27.95 -11.65 -37.60
C TRP A 451 27.61 -10.80 -36.36
N VAL A 452 28.02 -9.52 -36.34
CA VAL A 452 27.77 -8.61 -35.22
C VAL A 452 26.49 -7.83 -35.47
N ARG A 453 25.38 -8.50 -35.24
CA ARG A 453 24.04 -7.95 -35.42
C ARG A 453 23.28 -7.96 -34.09
N PRO A 454 23.08 -6.81 -33.42
CA PRO A 454 22.42 -6.74 -32.13
C PRO A 454 21.04 -7.41 -32.11
N GLU A 455 20.30 -7.36 -33.25
CA GLU A 455 18.97 -7.95 -33.37
C GLU A 455 18.98 -9.47 -33.19
N THR A 456 20.06 -10.15 -33.59
CA THR A 456 20.18 -11.61 -33.46
C THR A 456 20.61 -12.06 -32.07
N MET A 457 20.89 -11.12 -31.17
CA MET A 457 21.32 -11.39 -29.79
C MET A 457 20.18 -11.26 -28.77
N LEU A 458 18.95 -10.97 -29.20
CA LEU A 458 17.82 -10.64 -28.32
C LEU A 458 17.02 -11.85 -27.85
N GLU A 459 17.11 -13.00 -28.56
CA GLU A 459 16.30 -14.20 -28.31
C GLU A 459 17.17 -15.45 -28.27
N SER A 460 16.80 -16.40 -27.42
CA SER A 460 17.40 -17.73 -27.40
C SER A 460 16.85 -18.57 -28.55
N GLY A 461 17.75 -19.11 -29.38
CA GLY A 461 17.38 -20.17 -30.37
C GLY A 461 17.42 -19.79 -31.82
N GLN A 462 17.85 -18.59 -32.21
CA GLN A 462 18.17 -18.31 -33.63
C GLN A 462 19.60 -18.79 -33.97
N ARG A 463 19.81 -20.11 -33.90
CA ARG A 463 20.90 -20.76 -34.63
C ARG A 463 20.28 -21.37 -35.86
N GLU A 464 20.42 -20.75 -37.03
CA GLU A 464 20.30 -21.40 -38.31
C GLU A 464 21.49 -22.36 -38.53
#